data_5b54a88fe777bcf89d7898b373eb0673
#
_entry.id   5b54a88fe777bcf89d7898b373eb0673
#
_cell.length_a   1.000
_cell.length_b   1.000
_cell.length_c   1.000
_cell.angle_alpha   90.00
_cell.angle_beta   90.00
_cell.angle_gamma   90.00
#
_symmetry.space_group_name_H-M   'P 1'
#
loop_
_entity.id
_entity.type
_entity.pdbx_description
1 polymer ?
#
loop_
_entity_poly.entity_id
_entity_poly.type
_entity_poly.pdbx_seq_one_letter_code
_entity_poly.pdbx_strand_id
1 'polypeptide(L)'
;MNKPTGIAIGIAVIVIIVIIAYQVNESQIQQYSVDYQIVGPITIDKSKYVLGENVYINFSLHPLEDGTVAFNRPDGKTYYSFDFNGSLKPDGKAYFRPLLERVADMCVKEDIVGTWTVLVTGTTLTEDRKNLTLQPKEMQFEFVDKVLQDSDRFDGNVCEPSE
;
A
#
# COMPACT_ATOMS: atom_id res chain seq x y z
N MET A 1 37.33 -53.64 -16.10
CA MET A 1 36.96 -52.96 -14.82
C MET A 1 36.97 -51.48 -15.03
N ASN A 2 35.81 -50.85 -15.27
CA ASN A 2 35.67 -49.40 -15.25
C ASN A 2 34.17 -49.07 -15.12
N LYS A 3 33.67 -48.82 -13.90
CA LYS A 3 32.34 -48.23 -13.69
C LYS A 3 32.17 -47.53 -12.32
N PRO A 4 32.92 -46.43 -12.02
CA PRO A 4 32.47 -45.51 -11.02
C PRO A 4 32.01 -44.16 -11.60
N THR A 5 32.34 -43.84 -12.85
CA THR A 5 32.12 -42.50 -13.44
C THR A 5 30.64 -42.15 -13.63
N GLY A 6 29.80 -43.14 -13.97
CA GLY A 6 28.38 -42.91 -14.19
C GLY A 6 27.59 -42.57 -12.92
N ILE A 7 27.95 -43.13 -11.78
CA ILE A 7 27.31 -42.91 -10.48
C ILE A 7 27.64 -41.49 -9.96
N ALA A 8 28.88 -41.04 -10.11
CA ALA A 8 29.32 -39.71 -9.69
C ALA A 8 28.61 -38.60 -10.47
N ILE A 9 28.42 -38.77 -11.77
CA ILE A 9 27.68 -37.82 -12.62
C ILE A 9 26.22 -37.77 -12.22
N GLY A 10 25.59 -38.92 -11.94
CA GLY A 10 24.16 -38.94 -11.51
C GLY A 10 23.93 -38.22 -10.19
N ILE A 11 24.83 -38.38 -9.22
CA ILE A 11 24.73 -37.69 -7.91
C ILE A 11 24.93 -36.18 -8.09
N ALA A 12 25.88 -35.75 -8.92
CA ALA A 12 26.12 -34.33 -9.18
C ALA A 12 24.90 -33.65 -9.82
N VAL A 13 24.22 -34.30 -10.76
CA VAL A 13 22.99 -33.76 -11.40
C VAL A 13 21.87 -33.65 -10.40
N ILE A 14 21.66 -34.63 -9.53
CA ILE A 14 20.62 -34.58 -8.50
C ILE A 14 20.89 -33.44 -7.52
N VAL A 15 22.11 -33.23 -7.08
CA VAL A 15 22.50 -32.14 -6.17
C VAL A 15 22.22 -30.77 -6.82
N ILE A 16 22.55 -30.59 -8.10
CA ILE A 16 22.29 -29.35 -8.81
C ILE A 16 20.78 -29.09 -8.93
N ILE A 17 19.97 -30.10 -9.23
CA ILE A 17 18.50 -29.96 -9.31
C ILE A 17 17.92 -29.58 -7.95
N VAL A 18 18.42 -30.18 -6.87
CA VAL A 18 17.96 -29.85 -5.50
C VAL A 18 18.33 -28.40 -5.14
N ILE A 19 19.55 -27.96 -5.48
CA ILE A 19 19.96 -26.57 -5.22
C ILE A 19 19.12 -25.56 -6.01
N ILE A 20 18.85 -25.85 -7.29
CA ILE A 20 18.00 -24.99 -8.12
C ILE A 20 16.57 -24.96 -7.57
N ALA A 21 16.01 -26.10 -7.19
CA ALA A 21 14.67 -26.18 -6.59
C ALA A 21 14.60 -25.42 -5.25
N TYR A 22 15.68 -25.46 -4.45
CA TYR A 22 15.75 -24.71 -3.20
C TYR A 22 15.81 -23.21 -3.45
N GLN A 23 16.62 -22.75 -4.40
CA GLN A 23 16.74 -21.33 -4.76
C GLN A 23 15.46 -20.79 -5.39
N VAL A 24 14.75 -21.57 -6.23
CA VAL A 24 13.47 -21.19 -6.80
C VAL A 24 12.40 -21.12 -5.72
N ASN A 25 12.41 -21.99 -4.73
CA ASN A 25 11.47 -21.97 -3.63
C ASN A 25 11.70 -20.78 -2.67
N GLU A 26 12.95 -20.39 -2.42
CA GLU A 26 13.27 -19.18 -1.66
C GLU A 26 12.86 -17.90 -2.41
N SER A 27 12.93 -17.91 -3.74
CA SER A 27 12.49 -16.77 -4.57
C SER A 27 10.96 -16.63 -4.61
N GLN A 28 10.20 -17.67 -4.28
CA GLN A 28 8.73 -17.65 -4.23
C GLN A 28 8.18 -17.31 -2.84
N ILE A 29 8.98 -17.45 -1.80
CA ILE A 29 8.68 -16.89 -0.49
C ILE A 29 9.24 -15.46 -0.50
N GLN A 30 8.65 -14.57 -1.31
CA GLN A 30 8.61 -13.17 -0.92
C GLN A 30 7.86 -13.19 0.41
N GLN A 31 8.64 -13.20 1.44
CA GLN A 31 8.21 -12.90 2.79
C GLN A 31 7.40 -11.61 2.67
N TYR A 32 6.08 -11.72 2.70
CA TYR A 32 5.18 -10.60 2.91
C TYR A 32 5.52 -10.10 4.32
N SER A 33 6.60 -9.35 4.42
CA SER A 33 6.81 -8.48 5.57
C SER A 33 5.71 -7.46 5.45
N VAL A 34 4.65 -7.66 6.22
CA VAL A 34 3.58 -6.69 6.34
C VAL A 34 4.22 -5.49 7.01
N ASP A 35 4.63 -4.53 6.19
CA ASP A 35 5.29 -3.31 6.62
C ASP A 35 4.21 -2.28 6.97
N TYR A 36 3.53 -2.54 8.09
CA TYR A 36 2.50 -1.63 8.58
C TYR A 36 3.07 -0.24 8.83
N GLN A 37 2.47 0.74 8.20
CA GLN A 37 2.76 2.15 8.46
C GLN A 37 1.71 2.71 9.42
N ILE A 38 2.16 3.39 10.47
CA ILE A 38 1.28 3.92 11.52
C ILE A 38 1.42 5.43 11.63
N VAL A 39 0.31 6.14 11.57
CA VAL A 39 0.23 7.58 11.78
C VAL A 39 -0.96 7.92 12.69
N GLY A 40 -0.68 8.33 13.93
CA GLY A 40 -1.75 8.55 14.90
C GLY A 40 -2.58 7.30 15.12
N PRO A 41 -3.92 7.39 15.00
CA PRO A 41 -4.81 6.26 15.16
C PRO A 41 -4.95 5.41 13.88
N ILE A 42 -4.25 5.76 12.80
CA ILE A 42 -4.39 5.17 11.47
C ILE A 42 -3.22 4.22 11.20
N THR A 43 -3.54 3.07 10.63
CA THR A 43 -2.56 2.10 10.14
C THR A 43 -2.89 1.76 8.69
N ILE A 44 -1.90 1.81 7.80
CA ILE A 44 -1.99 1.24 6.46
C ILE A 44 -1.16 -0.04 6.36
N ASP A 45 -1.57 -0.93 5.48
CA ASP A 45 -1.06 -2.30 5.43
C ASP A 45 0.34 -2.43 4.81
N LYS A 46 0.80 -1.42 4.04
CA LYS A 46 2.10 -1.45 3.36
C LYS A 46 2.70 -0.06 3.21
N SER A 47 4.03 0.01 3.05
CA SER A 47 4.75 1.21 2.63
C SER A 47 4.85 1.36 1.11
N LYS A 48 4.66 0.26 0.35
CA LYS A 48 4.75 0.24 -1.12
C LYS A 48 3.62 -0.56 -1.74
N TYR A 49 3.04 -0.01 -2.80
CA TYR A 49 1.95 -0.58 -3.58
C TYR A 49 2.32 -0.63 -5.06
N VAL A 50 1.71 -1.55 -5.80
CA VAL A 50 1.71 -1.54 -7.26
C VAL A 50 0.39 -0.95 -7.76
N LEU A 51 0.36 -0.45 -9.00
CA LEU A 51 -0.85 0.07 -9.62
C LEU A 51 -1.94 -1.01 -9.67
N GLY A 52 -3.15 -0.64 -9.26
CA GLY A 52 -4.29 -1.56 -9.17
C GLY A 52 -4.47 -2.25 -7.81
N GLU A 53 -3.54 -2.09 -6.87
CA GLU A 53 -3.72 -2.58 -5.49
C GLU A 53 -4.66 -1.67 -4.68
N ASN A 54 -5.31 -2.28 -3.71
CA ASN A 54 -6.05 -1.53 -2.67
C ASN A 54 -5.09 -1.10 -1.57
N VAL A 55 -5.23 0.13 -1.12
CA VAL A 55 -4.65 0.62 0.14
C VAL A 55 -5.65 0.32 1.25
N TYR A 56 -5.32 -0.62 2.14
CA TYR A 56 -6.18 -0.97 3.26
C TYR A 56 -5.80 -0.13 4.49
N ILE A 57 -6.84 0.43 5.10
CA ILE A 57 -6.74 1.34 6.22
C ILE A 57 -7.44 0.71 7.41
N ASN A 58 -6.75 0.59 8.52
CA ASN A 58 -7.34 0.26 9.80
C ASN A 58 -7.24 1.48 10.71
N PHE A 59 -8.23 1.71 11.54
CA PHE A 59 -8.20 2.76 12.54
C PHE A 59 -8.70 2.25 13.88
N SER A 60 -8.05 2.74 14.94
CA SER A 60 -8.44 2.48 16.33
C SER A 60 -8.34 3.81 17.06
N LEU A 61 -9.48 4.32 17.49
CA LEU A 61 -9.69 5.67 17.98
C LEU A 61 -10.02 5.65 19.48
N HIS A 62 -9.49 6.63 20.18
CA HIS A 62 -10.01 6.90 21.51
C HIS A 62 -11.42 7.52 21.41
N PRO A 63 -12.36 7.22 22.34
CA PRO A 63 -13.73 7.72 22.28
C PRO A 63 -13.89 9.25 22.18
N LEU A 64 -12.85 9.99 22.54
CA LEU A 64 -12.85 11.47 22.53
C LEU A 64 -12.07 12.06 21.36
N GLU A 65 -11.63 11.23 20.42
CA GLU A 65 -10.91 11.67 19.22
C GLU A 65 -11.86 11.82 18.05
N ASP A 66 -11.74 12.94 17.36
CA ASP A 66 -12.39 13.20 16.09
C ASP A 66 -11.44 13.94 15.15
N GLY A 67 -11.69 13.82 13.84
CA GLY A 67 -10.84 14.47 12.85
C GLY A 67 -11.02 13.93 11.46
N THR A 68 -10.04 14.23 10.62
CA THR A 68 -10.01 13.89 9.20
C THR A 68 -8.70 13.23 8.83
N VAL A 69 -8.78 12.20 8.00
CA VAL A 69 -7.66 11.61 7.30
C VAL A 69 -7.73 11.98 5.83
N ALA A 70 -6.67 12.54 5.30
CA ALA A 70 -6.54 12.87 3.88
C ALA A 70 -5.39 12.11 3.25
N PHE A 71 -5.61 11.55 2.07
CA PHE A 71 -4.62 10.87 1.24
C PHE A 71 -4.32 11.76 0.04
N ASN A 72 -3.12 12.32 0.06
CA ASN A 72 -2.67 13.26 -0.97
C ASN A 72 -1.78 12.54 -1.98
N ARG A 73 -2.04 12.82 -3.25
CA ARG A 73 -1.27 12.34 -4.40
C ARG A 73 0.13 12.96 -4.43
N PRO A 74 1.02 12.46 -5.32
CA PRO A 74 2.35 13.06 -5.52
C PRO A 74 2.33 14.53 -5.91
N ASP A 75 1.27 15.01 -6.58
CA ASP A 75 1.07 16.43 -6.93
C ASP A 75 0.54 17.29 -5.77
N GLY A 76 0.32 16.70 -4.59
CA GLY A 76 -0.20 17.36 -3.39
C GLY A 76 -1.71 17.51 -3.31
N LYS A 77 -2.46 17.14 -4.35
CA LYS A 77 -3.93 17.17 -4.31
C LYS A 77 -4.49 16.01 -3.49
N THR A 78 -5.55 16.27 -2.72
CA THR A 78 -6.25 15.21 -2.00
C THR A 78 -7.05 14.34 -2.96
N TYR A 79 -6.77 13.05 -2.95
CA TYR A 79 -7.51 12.04 -3.72
C TYR A 79 -8.66 11.43 -2.93
N TYR A 80 -8.39 11.07 -1.68
CA TYR A 80 -9.35 10.41 -0.80
C TYR A 80 -9.27 11.01 0.59
N SER A 81 -10.42 11.23 1.21
CA SER A 81 -10.49 11.67 2.61
C SER A 81 -11.71 11.09 3.30
N PHE A 82 -11.64 10.93 4.60
CA PHE A 82 -12.77 10.58 5.43
C PHE A 82 -12.63 11.20 6.82
N ASP A 83 -13.77 11.48 7.43
CA ASP A 83 -13.83 11.92 8.81
C ASP A 83 -13.95 10.73 9.75
N PHE A 84 -13.32 10.84 10.90
CA PHE A 84 -13.41 9.86 11.96
C PHE A 84 -13.95 10.46 13.25
N ASN A 85 -14.68 9.66 14.01
CA ASN A 85 -15.21 10.04 15.32
C ASN A 85 -15.22 8.80 16.23
N GLY A 86 -14.34 8.80 17.24
CA GLY A 86 -14.16 7.67 18.14
C GLY A 86 -15.37 7.37 19.02
N SER A 87 -16.24 8.36 19.30
CA SER A 87 -17.46 8.14 20.06
C SER A 87 -18.53 7.41 19.26
N LEU A 88 -18.52 7.55 17.94
CA LEU A 88 -19.47 6.90 17.03
C LEU A 88 -18.95 5.57 16.52
N LYS A 89 -17.68 5.51 16.20
CA LYS A 89 -17.02 4.33 15.63
C LYS A 89 -15.55 4.24 16.05
N PRO A 90 -15.28 3.61 17.20
CA PRO A 90 -13.93 3.55 17.75
C PRO A 90 -12.95 2.77 16.87
N ASP A 91 -13.42 1.73 16.20
CA ASP A 91 -12.59 0.88 15.34
C ASP A 91 -13.23 0.73 13.97
N GLY A 92 -12.40 0.62 12.95
CA GLY A 92 -12.92 0.40 11.61
C GLY A 92 -11.86 0.08 10.58
N LYS A 93 -12.39 -0.25 9.41
CA LYS A 93 -11.60 -0.53 8.22
C LYS A 93 -12.17 0.26 7.05
N ALA A 94 -11.29 0.77 6.23
CA ALA A 94 -11.59 1.40 4.96
C ALA A 94 -10.59 0.92 3.93
N TYR A 95 -10.85 1.17 2.68
CA TYR A 95 -9.87 0.98 1.61
C TYR A 95 -10.17 1.95 0.48
N PHE A 96 -9.17 2.27 -0.29
CA PHE A 96 -9.33 2.93 -1.58
C PHE A 96 -8.35 2.33 -2.58
N ARG A 97 -8.62 2.54 -3.85
CA ARG A 97 -7.78 2.15 -4.96
C ARG A 97 -7.67 3.33 -5.90
N PRO A 98 -6.48 3.90 -6.10
CA PRO A 98 -6.30 4.90 -7.13
C PRO A 98 -6.55 4.29 -8.52
N LEU A 99 -7.35 4.97 -9.32
CA LEU A 99 -7.66 4.61 -10.70
C LEU A 99 -7.42 5.83 -11.59
N LEU A 100 -7.19 5.58 -12.87
CA LEU A 100 -7.18 6.65 -13.86
C LEU A 100 -8.61 7.16 -14.05
N GLU A 101 -8.83 8.42 -13.72
CA GLU A 101 -10.15 9.05 -13.75
C GLU A 101 -10.03 10.50 -14.19
N ARG A 102 -10.74 10.88 -15.24
CA ARG A 102 -10.80 12.27 -15.73
C ARG A 102 -11.29 13.25 -14.67
N VAL A 103 -12.26 12.85 -13.86
CA VAL A 103 -12.84 13.70 -12.80
C VAL A 103 -11.83 14.03 -11.69
N ALA A 104 -10.90 13.13 -11.44
CA ALA A 104 -9.85 13.30 -10.45
C ALA A 104 -8.57 13.94 -11.02
N ASP A 105 -8.56 14.35 -12.29
CA ASP A 105 -7.35 14.79 -13.02
C ASP A 105 -6.22 13.74 -12.95
N MET A 106 -6.57 12.46 -13.01
CA MET A 106 -5.63 11.34 -13.05
C MET A 106 -5.72 10.68 -14.42
N CYS A 107 -4.97 11.19 -15.37
CA CYS A 107 -5.12 10.86 -16.77
C CYS A 107 -4.19 9.76 -17.24
N VAL A 108 -3.04 9.66 -16.62
CA VAL A 108 -1.97 8.70 -16.92
C VAL A 108 -1.44 8.06 -15.64
N LYS A 109 -0.77 6.93 -15.77
CA LYS A 109 -0.24 6.19 -14.60
C LYS A 109 0.75 7.02 -13.76
N GLU A 110 1.46 7.94 -14.39
CA GLU A 110 2.41 8.85 -13.74
C GLU A 110 1.72 9.78 -12.73
N ASP A 111 0.42 10.01 -12.85
CA ASP A 111 -0.37 10.78 -11.87
C ASP A 111 -0.60 10.00 -10.55
N ILE A 112 -0.41 8.67 -10.59
CA ILE A 112 -0.54 7.77 -9.43
C ILE A 112 0.83 7.40 -8.89
N VAL A 113 1.80 7.13 -9.78
CA VAL A 113 3.15 6.68 -9.41
C VAL A 113 3.89 7.75 -8.64
N GLY A 114 4.48 7.37 -7.51
CA GLY A 114 5.28 8.26 -6.67
C GLY A 114 4.87 8.22 -5.21
N THR A 115 5.34 9.20 -4.46
CA THR A 115 5.13 9.29 -3.02
C THR A 115 3.78 9.94 -2.70
N TRP A 116 2.96 9.21 -1.97
CA TRP A 116 1.70 9.67 -1.43
C TRP A 116 1.87 10.06 0.04
N THR A 117 1.13 11.06 0.47
CA THR A 117 1.16 11.53 1.86
C THR A 117 -0.19 11.29 2.53
N VAL A 118 -0.16 10.66 3.70
CA VAL A 118 -1.33 10.58 4.59
C VAL A 118 -1.21 11.67 5.63
N LEU A 119 -2.20 12.54 5.67
CA LEU A 119 -2.30 13.63 6.65
C LEU A 119 -3.45 13.32 7.61
N VAL A 120 -3.14 13.25 8.89
CA VAL A 120 -4.13 13.08 9.95
C VAL A 120 -4.22 14.38 10.75
N THR A 121 -5.40 14.97 10.77
CA THR A 121 -5.73 16.16 11.56
C THR A 121 -6.92 15.86 12.47
N GLY A 122 -6.99 16.47 13.60
CA GLY A 122 -8.11 16.22 14.50
C GLY A 122 -8.03 16.96 15.80
N THR A 123 -8.99 16.64 16.64
CA THR A 123 -9.10 17.15 18.01
C THR A 123 -9.33 15.99 18.98
N THR A 124 -9.00 16.21 20.22
CA THR A 124 -9.39 15.34 21.34
C THR A 124 -9.98 16.20 22.45
N LEU A 125 -10.92 15.64 23.19
CA LEU A 125 -11.41 16.28 24.40
C LEU A 125 -10.50 15.99 25.58
N THR A 126 -10.07 17.03 26.27
CA THR A 126 -9.37 16.88 27.55
C THR A 126 -10.34 16.51 28.67
N GLU A 127 -9.82 16.08 29.83
CA GLU A 127 -10.62 15.81 31.04
C GLU A 127 -11.50 16.99 31.46
N ASP A 128 -11.03 18.21 31.22
CA ASP A 128 -11.79 19.46 31.44
C ASP A 128 -12.82 19.77 30.35
N ARG A 129 -13.10 18.84 29.44
CA ARG A 129 -13.98 19.00 28.29
C ARG A 129 -13.60 20.16 27.35
N LYS A 130 -12.35 20.48 27.27
CA LYS A 130 -11.81 21.45 26.31
C LYS A 130 -11.33 20.72 25.07
N ASN A 131 -11.68 21.23 23.88
CA ASN A 131 -11.14 20.75 22.63
C ASN A 131 -9.65 21.10 22.54
N LEU A 132 -8.83 20.08 22.41
CA LEU A 132 -7.39 20.22 22.13
C LEU A 132 -7.17 19.82 20.67
N THR A 133 -6.69 20.75 19.86
CA THR A 133 -6.27 20.44 18.49
C THR A 133 -5.02 19.57 18.54
N LEU A 134 -5.09 18.39 17.93
CA LEU A 134 -3.95 17.51 17.78
C LEU A 134 -2.97 18.09 16.76
N GLN A 135 -1.69 17.95 17.01
CA GLN A 135 -0.69 18.29 16.00
C GLN A 135 -0.91 17.41 14.77
N PRO A 136 -0.95 17.99 13.55
CA PRO A 136 -1.03 17.22 12.35
C PRO A 136 0.07 16.17 12.29
N LYS A 137 -0.29 14.96 11.89
CA LYS A 137 0.65 13.85 11.71
C LYS A 137 0.66 13.42 10.26
N GLU A 138 1.85 13.16 9.76
CA GLU A 138 2.05 12.75 8.38
C GLU A 138 2.80 11.42 8.34
N MET A 139 2.47 10.63 7.33
CA MET A 139 3.29 9.50 6.88
C MET A 139 3.26 9.41 5.37
N GLN A 140 4.20 8.67 4.80
CA GLN A 140 4.32 8.50 3.37
C GLN A 140 4.29 7.02 3.00
N PHE A 141 3.74 6.74 1.82
CA PHE A 141 3.82 5.46 1.15
C PHE A 141 4.00 5.70 -0.36
N GLU A 142 4.30 4.68 -1.11
CA GLU A 142 4.68 4.81 -2.51
C GLU A 142 3.85 3.90 -3.41
N PHE A 143 3.38 4.42 -4.54
CA PHE A 143 2.98 3.59 -5.67
C PHE A 143 4.16 3.49 -6.64
N VAL A 144 4.63 2.26 -6.89
CA VAL A 144 5.71 1.99 -7.83
C VAL A 144 5.16 1.75 -9.24
N ASP A 145 5.95 2.06 -10.27
CA ASP A 145 5.60 1.81 -11.68
C ASP A 145 5.65 0.31 -12.01
N LYS A 146 4.71 -0.40 -11.44
CA LYS A 146 4.44 -1.80 -11.71
C LYS A 146 2.95 -2.03 -11.61
N VAL A 147 2.37 -2.68 -12.59
CA VAL A 147 0.93 -2.97 -12.64
C VAL A 147 0.66 -4.35 -12.04
N LEU A 148 -0.41 -4.46 -11.25
CA LEU A 148 -0.91 -5.74 -10.80
C LEU A 148 -1.36 -6.56 -12.02
N GLN A 149 -1.05 -7.85 -12.03
CA GLN A 149 -1.37 -8.76 -13.12
C GLN A 149 -2.87 -8.66 -13.49
N ASP A 150 -3.18 -8.57 -14.80
CA ASP A 150 -4.53 -8.40 -15.37
C ASP A 150 -5.16 -7.00 -15.25
N SER A 151 -4.36 -5.95 -15.15
CA SER A 151 -4.86 -4.58 -15.04
C SER A 151 -4.51 -3.73 -16.27
N ASP A 152 -5.24 -3.89 -17.38
CA ASP A 152 -5.14 -3.06 -18.60
C ASP A 152 -5.61 -1.61 -18.37
N ARG A 153 -6.05 -1.28 -17.14
CA ARG A 153 -6.68 0.00 -16.79
C ARG A 153 -5.69 1.16 -16.63
N PHE A 154 -4.40 0.89 -16.70
CA PHE A 154 -3.34 1.89 -16.54
C PHE A 154 -2.59 2.17 -17.84
N ASP A 155 -3.07 1.62 -18.96
CA ASP A 155 -2.50 1.87 -20.26
C ASP A 155 -3.19 3.06 -20.93
N GLY A 156 -2.37 3.98 -21.44
CA GLY A 156 -2.83 5.14 -22.19
C GLY A 156 -3.21 6.36 -21.35
N ASN A 157 -3.83 7.33 -22.01
CA ASN A 157 -4.31 8.59 -21.44
C ASN A 157 -5.83 8.63 -21.49
N VAL A 158 -6.48 8.48 -20.32
CA VAL A 158 -7.95 8.47 -20.23
C VAL A 158 -8.60 9.84 -20.41
N CYS A 159 -7.80 10.93 -20.40
CA CYS A 159 -8.29 12.29 -20.60
C CYS A 159 -8.30 12.74 -22.04
N GLU A 160 -7.59 12.04 -22.93
CA GLU A 160 -7.68 12.33 -24.36
C GLU A 160 -9.05 11.88 -24.90
N PRO A 161 -9.69 12.70 -25.76
CA PRO A 161 -10.90 12.25 -26.43
C PRO A 161 -10.57 11.04 -27.30
N SER A 162 -11.34 9.96 -27.18
CA SER A 162 -11.26 8.84 -28.13
C SER A 162 -11.58 9.36 -29.54
N GLU A 163 -10.62 9.27 -30.44
CA GLU A 163 -10.83 9.58 -31.88
C GLU A 163 -11.93 8.71 -32.49
#